data_fd90cda188421a356ed223acf810d43b
#
_entry.id   fd90cda188421a356ed223acf810d43b
#
_cell.length_a   1.000
_cell.length_b   1.000
_cell.length_c   1.000
_cell.angle_alpha   90.00
_cell.angle_beta   90.00
_cell.angle_gamma   90.00
#
_symmetry.space_group_name_H-M   'P 1'
#
loop_
_entity.id
_entity.type
_entity.pdbx_description
1 polymer ?
#
loop_
_entity_poly.entity_id
_entity_poly.type
_entity_poly.pdbx_seq_one_letter_code
_entity_poly.pdbx_strand_id
1 'polypeptide(L)'
;MRVLLKKLKQSGFKLYGLTNWSDTIYRVMEKFDIFRLLDGMVISCEEHFIKPEKEIYLRLCDKYGLKPSECLFTDDRMVNVLGAKATGMEAVLFTTTKKYIFEIERIFGIKIEQ
;
A
#
# COMPACT_ATOMS: atom_id res chain seq x y z
N MET A 1 -4.55 9.76 8.26
CA MET A 1 -4.45 8.66 7.27
C MET A 1 -5.78 8.31 6.62
N ARG A 2 -6.84 8.17 7.39
CA ARG A 2 -8.18 7.86 6.85
C ARG A 2 -8.66 8.90 5.84
N VAL A 3 -8.49 10.19 6.14
CA VAL A 3 -8.87 11.29 5.23
C VAL A 3 -8.07 11.21 3.92
N LEU A 4 -6.77 10.92 4.03
CA LEU A 4 -5.90 10.77 2.86
C LEU A 4 -6.37 9.60 1.98
N LEU A 5 -6.67 8.45 2.57
CA LEU A 5 -7.13 7.28 1.82
C LEU A 5 -8.45 7.57 1.09
N LYS A 6 -9.39 8.26 1.74
CA LYS A 6 -10.63 8.68 1.08
C LYS A 6 -10.38 9.57 -0.12
N LYS A 7 -9.45 10.53 0.02
CA LYS A 7 -9.10 11.45 -1.07
C LYS A 7 -8.46 10.71 -2.23
N LEU A 8 -7.60 9.74 -1.95
CA LEU A 8 -6.98 8.91 -2.99
C LEU A 8 -8.03 8.11 -3.75
N LYS A 9 -9.01 7.51 -3.07
CA LYS A 9 -10.09 6.79 -3.74
C LYS A 9 -10.93 7.73 -4.60
N GLN A 10 -11.24 8.91 -4.12
CA GLN A 10 -11.98 9.93 -4.87
C GLN A 10 -11.22 10.37 -6.13
N SER A 11 -9.89 10.30 -6.09
CA SER A 11 -9.02 10.62 -7.23
C SER A 11 -8.90 9.46 -8.23
N GLY A 12 -9.59 8.34 -8.00
CA GLY A 12 -9.60 7.20 -8.91
C GLY A 12 -8.60 6.11 -8.60
N PHE A 13 -7.85 6.21 -7.50
CA PHE A 13 -6.88 5.17 -7.11
C PHE A 13 -7.57 3.97 -6.47
N LYS A 14 -7.07 2.79 -6.77
CA LYS A 14 -7.38 1.58 -6.01
C LYS A 14 -6.37 1.44 -4.89
N LEU A 15 -6.84 1.05 -3.72
CA LEU A 15 -6.02 0.97 -2.52
C LEU A 15 -5.94 -0.48 -2.04
N TYR A 16 -4.72 -0.95 -1.79
CA TYR A 16 -4.47 -2.31 -1.32
C TYR A 16 -3.60 -2.26 -0.08
N GLY A 17 -3.86 -3.16 0.86
CA GLY A 17 -3.02 -3.35 2.03
C GLY A 17 -2.03 -4.49 1.82
N LEU A 18 -0.79 -4.29 2.27
CA LEU A 18 0.24 -5.31 2.31
C LEU A 18 0.88 -5.26 3.69
N THR A 19 0.65 -6.28 4.51
CA THR A 19 1.02 -6.20 5.90
C THR A 19 1.71 -7.46 6.41
N ASN A 20 2.76 -7.24 7.23
CA ASN A 20 3.41 -8.27 8.03
C ASN A 20 2.67 -8.40 9.34
N TRP A 21 1.68 -9.28 9.39
CA TRP A 21 0.87 -9.42 10.60
C TRP A 21 0.41 -10.86 10.77
N SER A 22 0.08 -11.21 11.99
CA SER A 22 -0.52 -12.48 12.35
C SER A 22 -2.04 -12.44 12.14
N ASP A 23 -2.72 -13.54 12.48
CA ASP A 23 -4.17 -13.63 12.40
C ASP A 23 -4.91 -12.66 13.33
N THR A 24 -4.21 -12.06 14.32
CA THR A 24 -4.80 -11.05 15.20
C THR A 24 -5.25 -9.80 14.45
N ILE A 25 -4.78 -9.58 13.21
CA ILE A 25 -5.20 -8.45 12.39
C ILE A 25 -6.71 -8.46 12.14
N TYR A 26 -7.34 -9.63 12.11
CA TYR A 26 -8.79 -9.71 11.85
C TYR A 26 -9.60 -8.98 12.91
N ARG A 27 -9.16 -9.01 14.17
CA ARG A 27 -9.80 -8.25 15.25
C ARG A 27 -9.62 -6.75 15.08
N VAL A 28 -8.46 -6.33 14.59
CA VAL A 28 -8.17 -4.92 14.31
C VAL A 28 -9.04 -4.43 13.14
N MET A 29 -9.20 -5.24 12.11
CA MET A 29 -10.03 -4.90 10.96
C MET A 29 -11.50 -4.71 11.34
N GLU A 30 -12.00 -5.47 12.30
CA GLU A 30 -13.37 -5.30 12.81
C GLU A 30 -13.57 -3.98 13.54
N LYS A 31 -12.53 -3.48 14.24
CA LYS A 31 -12.62 -2.27 15.05
C LYS A 31 -12.46 -0.97 14.26
N PHE A 32 -11.71 -1.00 13.16
CA PHE A 32 -11.35 0.22 12.43
C PHE A 32 -11.89 0.18 11.01
N ASP A 33 -12.76 1.12 10.69
CA ASP A 33 -13.41 1.20 9.38
C ASP A 33 -12.47 1.60 8.25
N ILE A 34 -11.25 2.05 8.56
CA ILE A 34 -10.22 2.38 7.56
C ILE A 34 -9.97 1.22 6.59
N PHE A 35 -10.07 -0.01 7.08
CA PHE A 35 -9.85 -1.20 6.26
C PHE A 35 -10.93 -1.38 5.19
N ARG A 36 -12.11 -0.79 5.37
CA ARG A 36 -13.19 -0.82 4.38
C ARG A 36 -12.89 0.04 3.17
N LEU A 37 -11.93 0.95 3.26
CA LEU A 37 -11.48 1.78 2.15
C LEU A 37 -10.55 1.02 1.19
N LEU A 38 -10.05 -0.13 1.61
CA LEU A 38 -9.14 -0.93 0.80
C LEU A 38 -9.91 -1.78 -0.20
N ASP A 39 -9.38 -1.85 -1.41
CA ASP A 39 -9.92 -2.71 -2.47
C ASP A 39 -9.47 -4.16 -2.31
N GLY A 40 -8.45 -4.40 -1.50
CA GLY A 40 -7.98 -5.73 -1.17
C GLY A 40 -6.81 -5.70 -0.21
N MET A 41 -6.42 -6.86 0.27
CA MET A 41 -5.30 -7.02 1.20
C MET A 41 -4.53 -8.31 0.94
N VAL A 42 -3.23 -8.25 1.22
CA VAL A 42 -2.36 -9.42 1.34
C VAL A 42 -1.74 -9.39 2.73
N ILE A 43 -1.89 -10.47 3.46
CA ILE A 43 -1.46 -10.58 4.86
C ILE A 43 -0.43 -11.70 4.95
N SER A 44 0.70 -11.43 5.61
CA SER A 44 1.81 -12.39 5.70
C SER A 44 1.40 -13.73 6.29
N CYS A 45 0.51 -13.77 7.27
CA CYS A 45 0.09 -15.03 7.87
C CYS A 45 -0.70 -15.92 6.91
N GLU A 46 -1.34 -15.36 5.89
CA GLU A 46 -2.07 -16.11 4.87
C GLU A 46 -1.14 -16.59 3.75
N GLU A 47 -0.19 -15.75 3.34
CA GLU A 47 0.66 -16.01 2.17
C GLU A 47 1.98 -16.73 2.51
N HIS A 48 2.36 -16.75 3.80
CA HIS A 48 3.61 -17.35 4.28
C HIS A 48 4.88 -16.67 3.77
N PHE A 49 4.78 -15.43 3.32
CA PHE A 49 5.89 -14.55 2.97
C PHE A 49 5.73 -13.23 3.71
N ILE A 50 6.84 -12.55 3.98
CA ILE A 50 6.83 -11.25 4.65
C ILE A 50 7.60 -10.21 3.83
N LYS A 51 7.25 -8.92 4.03
CA LYS A 51 8.08 -7.84 3.49
C LYS A 51 9.45 -7.88 4.17
N PRO A 52 10.56 -7.70 3.49
CA PRO A 52 10.71 -7.28 2.10
C PRO A 52 10.92 -8.42 1.09
N GLU A 53 10.48 -9.62 1.39
CA GLU A 53 10.60 -10.75 0.45
C GLU A 53 9.81 -10.43 -0.83
N LYS A 54 10.45 -10.62 -1.99
CA LYS A 54 9.83 -10.28 -3.29
C LYS A 54 8.51 -10.99 -3.53
N GLU A 55 8.37 -12.20 -3.00
CA GLU A 55 7.19 -13.04 -3.19
C GLU A 55 5.92 -12.38 -2.69
N ILE A 56 5.96 -11.64 -1.57
CA ILE A 56 4.74 -11.04 -1.02
C ILE A 56 4.22 -9.90 -1.90
N TYR A 57 5.12 -9.11 -2.51
CA TYR A 57 4.73 -8.06 -3.44
C TYR A 57 4.12 -8.64 -4.72
N LEU A 58 4.73 -9.70 -5.24
CA LEU A 58 4.24 -10.36 -6.44
C LEU A 58 2.91 -11.10 -6.20
N ARG A 59 2.70 -11.63 -5.00
CA ARG A 59 1.43 -12.23 -4.59
C ARG A 59 0.30 -11.21 -4.64
N LEU A 60 0.55 -9.98 -4.20
CA LEU A 60 -0.45 -8.92 -4.29
C LEU A 60 -0.82 -8.66 -5.76
N CYS A 61 0.17 -8.54 -6.61
CA CYS A 61 -0.05 -8.29 -8.04
C CYS A 61 -0.82 -9.43 -8.69
N ASP A 62 -0.46 -10.68 -8.41
CA ASP A 62 -1.13 -11.86 -8.95
C ASP A 62 -2.59 -11.94 -8.47
N LYS A 63 -2.80 -11.70 -7.18
CA LYS A 63 -4.14 -11.81 -6.57
C LYS A 63 -5.13 -10.83 -7.17
N TYR A 64 -4.69 -9.63 -7.49
CA TYR A 64 -5.57 -8.55 -7.96
C TYR A 64 -5.37 -8.17 -9.42
N GLY A 65 -4.58 -8.94 -10.17
CA GLY A 65 -4.37 -8.70 -11.60
C GLY A 65 -3.63 -7.42 -11.90
N LEU A 66 -2.65 -7.06 -11.06
CA LEU A 66 -1.89 -5.83 -11.18
C LEU A 66 -0.51 -6.09 -11.79
N LYS A 67 0.04 -5.08 -12.47
CA LYS A 67 1.43 -5.09 -12.92
C LYS A 67 2.27 -4.27 -11.93
N PRO A 68 3.44 -4.76 -11.50
CA PRO A 68 4.30 -3.99 -10.60
C PRO A 68 4.58 -2.56 -11.09
N SER A 69 4.78 -2.38 -12.40
CA SER A 69 5.03 -1.05 -12.99
C SER A 69 3.87 -0.08 -12.84
N GLU A 70 2.67 -0.55 -12.53
CA GLU A 70 1.48 0.27 -12.34
C GLU A 70 1.18 0.55 -10.88
N CYS A 71 2.02 0.05 -9.96
CA CYS A 71 1.80 0.14 -8.53
C CYS A 71 2.75 1.14 -7.87
N LEU A 72 2.23 1.86 -6.90
CA LEU A 72 3.03 2.64 -5.96
C LEU A 72 2.94 1.99 -4.58
N PHE A 73 4.07 1.54 -4.07
CA PHE A 73 4.17 1.00 -2.71
C PHE A 73 4.57 2.09 -1.74
N THR A 74 3.94 2.11 -0.58
CA THR A 74 4.23 3.08 0.47
C THR A 74 4.40 2.34 1.80
N ASP A 75 5.49 2.64 2.49
CA ASP A 75 5.79 2.04 3.78
C ASP A 75 6.67 3.01 4.58
N ASP A 76 6.65 2.90 5.88
CA ASP A 76 7.48 3.72 6.76
C ASP A 76 8.88 3.12 7.02
N ARG A 77 9.15 1.93 6.51
CA ARG A 77 10.44 1.24 6.62
C ARG A 77 11.14 1.19 5.28
N MET A 78 12.36 1.74 5.25
CA MET A 78 13.14 1.81 4.01
C MET A 78 13.43 0.42 3.42
N VAL A 79 13.69 -0.60 4.25
CA VAL A 79 13.94 -1.95 3.77
C VAL A 79 12.75 -2.50 2.96
N ASN A 80 11.53 -2.18 3.37
CA ASN A 80 10.33 -2.60 2.66
C ASN A 80 10.14 -1.83 1.36
N VAL A 81 10.47 -0.54 1.37
CA VAL A 81 10.44 0.31 0.16
C VAL A 81 11.42 -0.22 -0.89
N LEU A 82 12.64 -0.57 -0.48
CA LEU A 82 13.65 -1.11 -1.40
C LEU A 82 13.22 -2.49 -1.94
N GLY A 83 12.58 -3.31 -1.12
CA GLY A 83 12.05 -4.60 -1.55
C GLY A 83 11.01 -4.45 -2.66
N ALA A 84 10.11 -3.46 -2.53
CA ALA A 84 9.11 -3.18 -3.55
C ALA A 84 9.76 -2.70 -4.85
N LYS A 85 10.72 -1.79 -4.76
CA LYS A 85 11.45 -1.29 -5.95
C LYS A 85 12.13 -2.41 -6.71
N ALA A 86 12.66 -3.40 -6.01
CA ALA A 86 13.30 -4.55 -6.63
C ALA A 86 12.35 -5.40 -7.48
N THR A 87 11.04 -5.30 -7.27
CA THR A 87 10.02 -6.00 -8.08
C THR A 87 9.55 -5.20 -9.29
N GLY A 88 10.01 -3.97 -9.45
CA GLY A 88 9.58 -3.07 -10.52
C GLY A 88 8.50 -2.07 -10.15
N MET A 89 8.09 -2.04 -8.87
CA MET A 89 7.14 -1.04 -8.38
C MET A 89 7.82 0.31 -8.17
N GLU A 90 7.05 1.40 -8.38
CA GLU A 90 7.40 2.67 -7.76
C GLU A 90 7.19 2.53 -6.26
N ALA A 91 8.04 3.16 -5.47
CA ALA A 91 7.90 3.07 -4.02
C ALA A 91 8.40 4.33 -3.34
N VAL A 92 7.72 4.74 -2.27
CA VAL A 92 8.09 5.92 -1.49
C VAL A 92 8.08 5.59 0.00
N LEU A 93 9.02 6.20 0.71
CA LEU A 93 9.06 6.12 2.16
C LEU A 93 8.05 7.11 2.75
N PHE A 94 7.15 6.61 3.58
CA PHE A 94 6.21 7.47 4.28
C PHE A 94 6.88 8.08 5.51
N THR A 95 6.89 9.41 5.58
CA THR A 95 7.40 10.15 6.75
C THR A 95 6.31 11.00 7.37
N THR A 96 5.74 11.93 6.61
CA THR A 96 4.61 12.74 7.04
C THR A 96 3.55 12.76 5.94
N THR A 97 2.30 13.00 6.33
CA THR A 97 1.20 13.10 5.37
C THR A 97 1.46 14.18 4.32
N LYS A 98 1.97 15.34 4.77
CA LYS A 98 2.26 16.46 3.88
C LYS A 98 3.31 16.11 2.82
N LYS A 99 4.41 15.49 3.21
CA LYS A 99 5.47 15.06 2.27
C LYS A 99 4.95 13.97 1.34
N TYR A 100 4.13 13.07 1.84
CA TYR A 100 3.56 11.99 1.05
C TYR A 100 2.62 12.53 -0.05
N ILE A 101 1.76 13.49 0.29
CA ILE A 101 0.89 14.13 -0.69
C ILE A 101 1.72 14.81 -1.78
N PHE A 102 2.81 15.49 -1.41
CA PHE A 102 3.72 16.10 -2.39
C PHE A 102 4.30 15.05 -3.35
N GLU A 103 4.75 13.91 -2.84
CA GLU A 103 5.30 12.84 -3.67
C GLU A 103 4.25 12.22 -4.60
N ILE A 104 3.04 12.00 -4.11
CA ILE A 104 1.94 11.47 -4.93
C ILE A 104 1.61 12.45 -6.07
N GLU A 105 1.50 13.73 -5.76
CA GLU A 105 1.22 14.75 -6.77
C GLU A 105 2.31 14.80 -7.84
N ARG A 106 3.58 14.70 -7.41
CA ARG A 106 4.73 14.70 -8.32
C ARG A 106 4.75 13.47 -9.22
N ILE A 107 4.54 12.29 -8.65
CA ILE A 107 4.64 11.01 -9.38
C ILE A 107 3.50 10.86 -10.40
N PHE A 108 2.28 11.22 -10.01
CA PHE A 108 1.10 11.01 -10.84
C PHE A 108 0.66 12.26 -11.61
N GLY A 109 1.27 13.40 -11.38
CA GLY A 109 0.91 14.65 -12.06
C GLY A 109 -0.49 15.13 -11.73
N ILE A 110 -0.96 14.88 -10.53
CA ILE A 110 -2.31 15.23 -10.05
C ILE A 110 -2.22 16.21 -8.88
N LYS A 111 -3.38 16.74 -8.49
CA LYS A 111 -3.50 17.57 -7.30
C LYS A 111 -4.51 16.97 -6.34
N ILE A 112 -4.11 16.85 -5.07
CA ILE A 112 -4.96 16.29 -4.02
C ILE A 112 -5.43 17.45 -3.14
N GLU A 113 -6.75 17.63 -3.05
CA GLU A 113 -7.31 18.64 -2.17
C GLU A 113 -7.03 18.32 -0.70
N GLN A 114 -6.64 19.34 0.06
CA GLN A 114 -6.33 19.19 1.48
C GLN A 114 -7.37 19.97 2.37
#